data_9369a79c8542d45387c6dd152e3e6560
#
_entry.id   9369a79c8542d45387c6dd152e3e6560
#
_cell.length_a   1.000
_cell.length_b   1.000
_cell.length_c   1.000
_cell.angle_alpha   90.00
_cell.angle_beta   90.00
_cell.angle_gamma   90.00
#
_symmetry.space_group_name_H-M   'P 1'
#
loop_
_entity.id
_entity.type
_entity.pdbx_description
1 polymer ?
#
loop_
_entity_poly.entity_id
_entity_poly.type
_entity_poly.pdbx_seq_one_letter_code
_entity_poly.pdbx_strand_id
1 'polypeptide(L)'
;MNPIFTKMVDAVEAANAAPDDYINPADGLKYCGKCHTPKEAFYPAELQAQGFTKHPVMCKCVAERREREEAERREYERMSYMTMLRSEAFRDMPAAGWRFESAAVTTPQLAKVRGYAQNWDEFKKAGIGLLLFGNVGTGKSYAAGCVANALIDRLESVLFVGMSDVVNRMQGNFGADRDHYMKSLMRPDLLILDDLGAERNTSFGKERVFDVVDKRLLTGKPMIVTTNIPLSVMKQAVDLDDRRIYDRILEVCVPIMFDGDSFRKSTAADNLKTAARLLG
;
A
#
# COMPACT_ATOMS: atom_id res chain seq x y z
N MET A 1 -15.07 4.75 46.10
CA MET A 1 -14.57 3.87 44.99
C MET A 1 -14.52 4.69 43.71
N ASN A 2 -13.46 4.58 42.89
CA ASN A 2 -13.33 5.37 41.65
C ASN A 2 -14.42 4.92 40.66
N PRO A 3 -15.30 5.82 40.14
CA PRO A 3 -16.40 5.46 39.24
C PRO A 3 -15.95 4.78 37.93
N ILE A 4 -14.71 4.97 37.49
CA ILE A 4 -14.11 4.27 36.34
C ILE A 4 -13.87 2.81 36.69
N PHE A 5 -13.37 2.52 37.89
CA PHE A 5 -13.12 1.14 38.34
C PHE A 5 -14.41 0.35 38.47
N THR A 6 -15.45 0.96 39.06
CA THR A 6 -16.80 0.33 39.17
C THR A 6 -17.35 -0.04 37.79
N LYS A 7 -17.29 0.89 36.80
CA LYS A 7 -17.72 0.61 35.42
C LYS A 7 -16.95 -0.52 34.74
N MET A 8 -15.65 -0.64 35.02
CA MET A 8 -14.85 -1.75 34.49
C MET A 8 -15.22 -3.09 35.08
N VAL A 9 -15.49 -3.15 36.40
CA VAL A 9 -15.95 -4.34 37.06
C VAL A 9 -17.32 -4.76 36.53
N ASP A 10 -18.29 -3.84 36.47
CA ASP A 10 -19.64 -4.07 35.95
C ASP A 10 -19.60 -4.59 34.49
N ALA A 11 -18.71 -4.04 33.66
CA ALA A 11 -18.55 -4.46 32.25
C ALA A 11 -18.00 -5.90 32.17
N VAL A 12 -17.05 -6.27 33.03
CA VAL A 12 -16.51 -7.64 33.08
C VAL A 12 -17.58 -8.62 33.59
N GLU A 13 -18.35 -8.25 34.60
CA GLU A 13 -19.43 -9.08 35.11
C GLU A 13 -20.53 -9.29 34.07
N ALA A 14 -20.98 -8.23 33.40
CA ALA A 14 -21.99 -8.31 32.34
C ALA A 14 -21.53 -9.16 31.14
N ALA A 15 -20.28 -9.00 30.69
CA ALA A 15 -19.73 -9.79 29.59
C ALA A 15 -19.51 -11.26 29.96
N ASN A 16 -19.39 -11.56 31.25
CA ASN A 16 -19.03 -12.86 31.81
C ASN A 16 -20.24 -13.66 32.28
N ALA A 17 -21.43 -13.06 32.39
CA ALA A 17 -22.65 -13.74 32.90
C ALA A 17 -23.12 -14.84 31.93
N ALA A 18 -23.38 -16.04 32.48
CA ALA A 18 -24.00 -17.13 31.75
C ALA A 18 -24.97 -17.89 32.71
N PRO A 19 -26.11 -18.43 32.18
CA PRO A 19 -27.13 -19.05 33.01
C PRO A 19 -26.66 -20.32 33.76
N ASP A 20 -25.63 -20.99 33.19
CA ASP A 20 -25.12 -22.26 33.75
C ASP A 20 -23.92 -22.09 34.69
N ASP A 21 -23.64 -20.85 35.12
CA ASP A 21 -22.55 -20.57 36.04
C ASP A 21 -22.82 -21.18 37.43
N TYR A 22 -21.78 -21.69 38.07
CA TYR A 22 -21.90 -22.35 39.36
C TYR A 22 -20.81 -21.90 40.35
N ILE A 23 -21.07 -22.09 41.64
CA ILE A 23 -20.07 -21.88 42.69
C ILE A 23 -19.33 -23.21 42.91
N ASN A 24 -18.03 -23.20 42.77
CA ASN A 24 -17.19 -24.35 43.07
C ASN A 24 -17.07 -24.52 44.60
N PRO A 25 -17.50 -25.68 45.17
CA PRO A 25 -17.47 -25.88 46.63
C PRO A 25 -16.07 -25.97 47.21
N ALA A 26 -15.03 -26.21 46.38
CA ALA A 26 -13.66 -26.35 46.84
C ALA A 26 -13.01 -25.01 47.22
N ASP A 27 -13.35 -23.91 46.51
CA ASP A 27 -12.75 -22.59 46.69
C ASP A 27 -13.79 -21.48 46.90
N GLY A 28 -15.07 -21.78 46.67
CA GLY A 28 -16.15 -20.82 46.81
C GLY A 28 -16.18 -19.73 45.75
N LEU A 29 -15.43 -19.90 44.64
CA LEU A 29 -15.41 -18.97 43.49
C LEU A 29 -16.50 -19.33 42.48
N LYS A 30 -16.94 -18.35 41.72
CA LYS A 30 -17.83 -18.56 40.58
C LYS A 30 -17.08 -19.10 39.37
N TYR A 31 -17.58 -20.16 38.76
CA TYR A 31 -17.03 -20.84 37.59
C TYR A 31 -18.00 -20.80 36.42
N CYS A 32 -17.45 -20.79 35.22
CA CYS A 32 -18.20 -20.85 33.97
C CYS A 32 -18.79 -22.26 33.76
N GLY A 33 -20.10 -22.37 33.53
CA GLY A 33 -20.75 -23.64 33.22
C GLY A 33 -20.28 -24.29 31.91
N LYS A 34 -19.75 -23.49 30.96
CA LYS A 34 -19.31 -23.98 29.67
C LYS A 34 -17.86 -24.48 29.67
N CYS A 35 -16.92 -23.71 30.21
CA CYS A 35 -15.49 -24.02 30.14
C CYS A 35 -14.87 -24.43 31.49
N HIS A 36 -15.63 -24.41 32.53
CA HIS A 36 -15.26 -24.79 33.89
C HIS A 36 -14.01 -24.06 34.41
N THR A 37 -13.78 -22.82 33.95
CA THR A 37 -12.73 -21.96 34.49
C THR A 37 -13.32 -20.89 35.39
N PRO A 38 -12.52 -20.35 36.37
CA PRO A 38 -12.99 -19.34 37.28
C PRO A 38 -13.48 -18.07 36.57
N LYS A 39 -14.51 -17.45 37.09
CA LYS A 39 -15.04 -16.12 36.76
C LYS A 39 -14.75 -15.10 37.84
N GLU A 40 -14.20 -15.55 38.95
CA GLU A 40 -13.76 -14.76 40.08
C GLU A 40 -12.36 -15.18 40.49
N ALA A 41 -11.61 -14.25 41.07
CA ALA A 41 -10.34 -14.52 41.71
C ALA A 41 -10.27 -13.77 43.03
N PHE A 42 -9.50 -14.30 44.00
CA PHE A 42 -9.24 -13.60 45.25
C PHE A 42 -8.28 -12.44 45.01
N TYR A 43 -8.50 -11.33 45.70
CA TYR A 43 -7.49 -10.27 45.77
C TYR A 43 -6.23 -10.74 46.51
N PRO A 44 -5.06 -10.11 46.27
CA PRO A 44 -3.87 -10.31 47.12
C PRO A 44 -4.15 -10.04 48.59
N ALA A 45 -3.40 -10.72 49.49
CA ALA A 45 -3.62 -10.67 50.91
C ALA A 45 -3.67 -9.26 51.51
N GLU A 46 -2.88 -8.33 50.94
CA GLU A 46 -2.84 -6.94 51.37
C GLU A 46 -4.17 -6.21 51.16
N LEU A 47 -4.89 -6.53 50.08
CA LEU A 47 -6.21 -5.95 49.76
C LEU A 47 -7.33 -6.69 50.49
N GLN A 48 -7.19 -7.98 50.75
CA GLN A 48 -8.15 -8.73 51.56
C GLN A 48 -8.21 -8.17 53.01
N ALA A 49 -7.05 -7.76 53.57
CA ALA A 49 -7.02 -7.10 54.86
C ALA A 49 -7.76 -5.75 54.90
N GLN A 50 -8.02 -5.14 53.75
CA GLN A 50 -8.80 -3.91 53.59
C GLN A 50 -10.29 -4.17 53.27
N GLY A 51 -10.75 -5.44 53.31
CA GLY A 51 -12.13 -5.82 53.08
C GLY A 51 -12.49 -6.20 51.65
N PHE A 52 -11.50 -6.19 50.68
CA PHE A 52 -11.72 -6.65 49.32
C PHE A 52 -11.44 -8.14 49.21
N THR A 53 -12.46 -9.00 49.02
CA THR A 53 -12.27 -10.44 49.01
C THR A 53 -12.06 -11.02 47.64
N LYS A 54 -12.93 -10.71 46.70
CA LYS A 54 -12.95 -11.27 45.35
C LYS A 54 -13.16 -10.21 44.30
N HIS A 55 -12.68 -10.47 43.09
CA HIS A 55 -12.92 -9.65 41.90
C HIS A 55 -13.31 -10.53 40.71
N PRO A 56 -14.09 -10.02 39.74
CA PRO A 56 -14.41 -10.74 38.51
C PRO A 56 -13.21 -10.91 37.62
N VAL A 57 -13.07 -12.08 36.98
CA VAL A 57 -12.10 -12.39 35.94
C VAL A 57 -12.82 -13.01 34.77
N MET A 58 -12.26 -12.84 33.56
CA MET A 58 -12.83 -13.45 32.36
C MET A 58 -12.53 -14.95 32.35
N CYS A 59 -13.57 -15.78 32.17
CA CYS A 59 -13.37 -17.21 31.94
C CYS A 59 -12.73 -17.44 30.54
N LYS A 60 -12.14 -18.62 30.37
CA LYS A 60 -11.40 -18.99 29.13
C LYS A 60 -12.22 -18.78 27.84
N CYS A 61 -13.48 -19.22 27.82
CA CYS A 61 -14.32 -19.12 26.62
C CYS A 61 -14.72 -17.67 26.29
N VAL A 62 -14.81 -16.76 27.27
CA VAL A 62 -15.02 -15.33 27.01
C VAL A 62 -13.74 -14.66 26.54
N ALA A 63 -12.60 -15.02 27.13
CA ALA A 63 -11.29 -14.52 26.70
C ALA A 63 -10.99 -14.92 25.24
N GLU A 64 -11.17 -16.20 24.91
CA GLU A 64 -10.99 -16.70 23.53
C GLU A 64 -11.93 -16.05 22.51
N ARG A 65 -13.21 -15.82 22.91
CA ARG A 65 -14.15 -15.10 22.04
C ARG A 65 -13.72 -13.67 21.80
N ARG A 66 -13.32 -12.93 22.84
CA ARG A 66 -12.81 -11.56 22.71
C ARG A 66 -11.57 -11.49 21.83
N GLU A 67 -10.63 -12.40 22.01
CA GLU A 67 -9.42 -12.46 21.21
C GLU A 67 -9.74 -12.67 19.71
N ARG A 68 -10.72 -13.53 19.42
CA ARG A 68 -11.21 -13.76 18.06
C ARG A 68 -11.89 -12.53 17.48
N GLU A 69 -12.83 -11.91 18.21
CA GLU A 69 -13.53 -10.70 17.79
C GLU A 69 -12.54 -9.53 17.54
N GLU A 70 -11.52 -9.39 18.38
CA GLU A 70 -10.47 -8.39 18.21
C GLU A 70 -9.57 -8.70 17.00
N ALA A 71 -9.27 -9.97 16.75
CA ALA A 71 -8.49 -10.38 15.57
C ALA A 71 -9.27 -10.12 14.27
N GLU A 72 -10.56 -10.49 14.24
CA GLU A 72 -11.46 -10.23 13.10
C GLU A 72 -11.61 -8.72 12.85
N ARG A 73 -11.75 -7.91 13.90
CA ARG A 73 -11.82 -6.45 13.78
C ARG A 73 -10.53 -5.87 13.21
N ARG A 74 -9.35 -6.28 13.74
CA ARG A 74 -8.06 -5.82 13.21
C ARG A 74 -7.87 -6.18 11.73
N GLU A 75 -8.27 -7.39 11.33
CA GLU A 75 -8.18 -7.81 9.94
C GLU A 75 -9.14 -7.02 9.04
N TYR A 76 -10.37 -6.77 9.50
CA TYR A 76 -11.32 -5.92 8.78
C TYR A 76 -10.79 -4.48 8.61
N GLU A 77 -10.27 -3.88 9.67
CA GLU A 77 -9.67 -2.53 9.63
C GLU A 77 -8.49 -2.49 8.64
N ARG A 78 -7.63 -3.51 8.67
CA ARG A 78 -6.49 -3.67 7.76
C ARG A 78 -6.95 -3.76 6.30
N MET A 79 -7.92 -4.63 6.00
CA MET A 79 -8.47 -4.81 4.65
C MET A 79 -9.15 -3.53 4.13
N SER A 80 -9.90 -2.86 5.00
CA SER A 80 -10.54 -1.58 4.68
C SER A 80 -9.51 -0.51 4.32
N TYR A 81 -8.44 -0.41 5.11
CA TYR A 81 -7.34 0.53 4.85
C TYR A 81 -6.60 0.22 3.55
N MET A 82 -6.29 -1.05 3.27
CA MET A 82 -5.68 -1.46 1.99
C MET A 82 -6.58 -1.11 0.79
N THR A 83 -7.90 -1.29 0.92
CA THR A 83 -8.86 -0.94 -0.14
C THR A 83 -8.85 0.57 -0.41
N MET A 84 -8.80 1.37 0.64
CA MET A 84 -8.67 2.83 0.53
C MET A 84 -7.36 3.21 -0.18
N LEU A 85 -6.22 2.64 0.26
CA LEU A 85 -4.92 2.90 -0.37
C LEU A 85 -4.91 2.54 -1.87
N ARG A 86 -5.53 1.42 -2.28
CA ARG A 86 -5.65 1.05 -3.69
C ARG A 86 -6.49 2.04 -4.48
N SER A 87 -7.62 2.45 -3.93
CA SER A 87 -8.49 3.45 -4.58
C SER A 87 -7.75 4.77 -4.79
N GLU A 88 -7.01 5.23 -3.78
CA GLU A 88 -6.20 6.46 -3.89
C GLU A 88 -5.02 6.30 -4.87
N ALA A 89 -4.36 5.15 -4.85
CA ALA A 89 -3.17 4.88 -5.66
C ALA A 89 -3.45 4.86 -7.15
N PHE A 90 -4.50 4.15 -7.55
CA PHE A 90 -4.77 3.88 -8.96
C PHE A 90 -5.93 4.69 -9.53
N ARG A 91 -6.76 5.25 -8.65
CA ARG A 91 -8.02 5.90 -9.06
C ARG A 91 -8.80 4.96 -9.99
N ASP A 92 -9.08 5.36 -11.23
CA ASP A 92 -9.84 4.57 -12.20
C ASP A 92 -8.95 3.72 -13.13
N MET A 93 -7.66 3.57 -12.81
CA MET A 93 -6.73 2.82 -13.66
C MET A 93 -6.85 1.30 -13.47
N PRO A 94 -6.72 0.48 -14.54
CA PRO A 94 -6.79 -0.98 -14.45
C PRO A 94 -5.61 -1.62 -13.69
N ALA A 95 -4.60 -0.84 -13.36
CA ALA A 95 -3.40 -1.27 -12.66
C ALA A 95 -3.65 -1.80 -11.24
N ALA A 96 -4.81 -1.52 -10.64
CA ALA A 96 -5.20 -2.03 -9.33
C ALA A 96 -5.22 -3.56 -9.21
N GLY A 97 -5.37 -4.26 -10.34
CA GLY A 97 -5.36 -5.73 -10.42
C GLY A 97 -4.00 -6.36 -10.75
N TRP A 98 -2.96 -5.56 -11.06
CA TRP A 98 -1.68 -6.10 -11.49
C TRP A 98 -0.87 -6.69 -10.33
N ARG A 99 -0.47 -7.96 -10.46
CA ARG A 99 0.28 -8.70 -9.45
C ARG A 99 1.45 -9.43 -10.09
N PHE A 100 2.53 -9.60 -9.34
CA PHE A 100 3.68 -10.41 -9.78
C PHE A 100 3.30 -11.86 -10.05
N GLU A 101 2.36 -12.40 -9.28
CA GLU A 101 1.86 -13.77 -9.36
C GLU A 101 0.98 -14.01 -10.59
N SER A 102 0.33 -12.95 -11.10
CA SER A 102 -0.56 -12.99 -12.26
C SER A 102 0.18 -12.74 -13.59
N ALA A 103 1.50 -12.54 -13.55
CA ALA A 103 2.28 -12.29 -14.75
C ALA A 103 2.27 -13.52 -15.67
N ALA A 104 1.86 -13.35 -16.92
CA ALA A 104 1.84 -14.42 -17.92
C ALA A 104 3.23 -15.02 -18.17
N VAL A 105 4.28 -14.18 -18.02
CA VAL A 105 5.69 -14.61 -18.17
C VAL A 105 6.53 -13.91 -17.10
N THR A 106 7.36 -14.67 -16.42
CA THR A 106 8.38 -14.09 -15.51
C THR A 106 9.65 -13.80 -16.31
N THR A 107 9.96 -12.53 -16.48
CA THR A 107 11.20 -12.07 -17.13
C THR A 107 12.27 -11.74 -16.08
N PRO A 108 13.57 -11.76 -16.45
CA PRO A 108 14.63 -11.30 -15.53
C PRO A 108 14.42 -9.87 -15.04
N GLN A 109 13.84 -8.99 -15.87
CA GLN A 109 13.49 -7.62 -15.53
C GLN A 109 12.40 -7.57 -14.46
N LEU A 110 11.33 -8.36 -14.64
CA LEU A 110 10.24 -8.45 -13.65
C LEU A 110 10.74 -9.02 -12.32
N ALA A 111 11.68 -9.99 -12.35
CA ALA A 111 12.32 -10.50 -11.14
C ALA A 111 13.14 -9.44 -10.39
N LYS A 112 13.91 -8.59 -11.11
CA LYS A 112 14.62 -7.44 -10.51
C LYS A 112 13.66 -6.45 -9.84
N VAL A 113 12.56 -6.13 -10.52
CA VAL A 113 11.53 -5.22 -9.99
C VAL A 113 10.81 -5.83 -8.78
N ARG A 114 10.58 -7.15 -8.77
CA ARG A 114 10.08 -7.87 -7.59
C ARG A 114 11.07 -7.76 -6.42
N GLY A 115 12.38 -7.92 -6.67
CA GLY A 115 13.43 -7.73 -5.67
C GLY A 115 13.41 -6.34 -5.05
N TYR A 116 13.12 -5.29 -5.83
CA TYR A 116 12.93 -3.93 -5.31
C TYR A 116 11.77 -3.86 -4.30
N ALA A 117 10.61 -4.44 -4.63
CA ALA A 117 9.47 -4.46 -3.72
C ALA A 117 9.74 -5.28 -2.44
N GLN A 118 10.51 -6.37 -2.54
CA GLN A 118 10.87 -7.21 -1.40
C GLN A 118 11.82 -6.50 -0.42
N ASN A 119 12.77 -5.71 -0.94
CA ASN A 119 13.75 -4.97 -0.14
C ASN A 119 13.36 -3.48 0.04
N TRP A 120 12.05 -3.21 0.01
CA TRP A 120 11.51 -1.85 0.02
C TRP A 120 12.03 -0.96 1.15
N ASP A 121 12.17 -1.48 2.36
CA ASP A 121 12.56 -0.68 3.53
C ASP A 121 13.96 -0.06 3.36
N GLU A 122 14.88 -0.79 2.73
CA GLU A 122 16.22 -0.30 2.43
C GLU A 122 16.21 0.73 1.30
N PHE A 123 15.46 0.47 0.22
CA PHE A 123 15.31 1.41 -0.88
C PHE A 123 14.60 2.70 -0.43
N LYS A 124 13.55 2.58 0.39
CA LYS A 124 12.83 3.71 0.98
C LYS A 124 13.77 4.57 1.83
N LYS A 125 14.56 3.95 2.70
CA LYS A 125 15.53 4.64 3.56
C LYS A 125 16.63 5.35 2.76
N ALA A 126 17.06 4.74 1.66
CA ALA A 126 18.09 5.32 0.78
C ALA A 126 17.55 6.35 -0.23
N GLY A 127 16.22 6.49 -0.36
CA GLY A 127 15.59 7.36 -1.35
C GLY A 127 15.76 6.88 -2.80
N ILE A 128 16.11 5.60 -3.02
CA ILE A 128 16.44 5.05 -4.34
C ILE A 128 15.19 4.55 -5.04
N GLY A 129 14.95 5.05 -6.25
CA GLY A 129 13.87 4.66 -7.15
C GLY A 129 14.31 3.79 -8.33
N LEU A 130 13.40 3.58 -9.28
CA LEU A 130 13.66 2.83 -10.52
C LEU A 130 13.32 3.65 -11.75
N LEU A 131 14.13 3.54 -12.81
CA LEU A 131 13.81 3.98 -14.15
C LEU A 131 13.60 2.75 -15.05
N LEU A 132 12.33 2.45 -15.36
CA LEU A 132 11.97 1.34 -16.25
C LEU A 132 11.88 1.88 -17.68
N PHE A 133 12.89 1.58 -18.51
CA PHE A 133 12.98 2.09 -19.86
C PHE A 133 13.05 0.98 -20.91
N GLY A 134 12.72 1.30 -22.17
CA GLY A 134 12.80 0.36 -23.30
C GLY A 134 11.56 0.36 -24.18
N ASN A 135 11.43 -0.65 -25.04
CA ASN A 135 10.44 -0.70 -26.11
C ASN A 135 9.00 -0.65 -25.61
N VAL A 136 8.09 -0.21 -26.49
CA VAL A 136 6.65 -0.18 -26.20
C VAL A 136 6.10 -1.61 -26.03
N GLY A 137 5.25 -1.80 -25.00
CA GLY A 137 4.56 -3.07 -24.79
C GLY A 137 5.36 -4.15 -24.08
N THR A 138 6.57 -3.85 -23.59
CA THR A 138 7.45 -4.81 -22.88
C THR A 138 7.11 -5.03 -21.39
N GLY A 139 6.03 -4.42 -20.88
CA GLY A 139 5.53 -4.65 -19.53
C GLY A 139 6.05 -3.69 -18.46
N LYS A 140 6.65 -2.53 -18.80
CA LYS A 140 7.15 -1.52 -17.85
C LYS A 140 6.08 -1.03 -16.87
N SER A 141 4.96 -0.53 -17.38
CA SER A 141 3.84 -0.05 -16.56
C SER A 141 3.24 -1.18 -15.72
N TYR A 142 3.15 -2.39 -16.28
CA TYR A 142 2.70 -3.57 -15.53
C TYR A 142 3.62 -3.87 -14.34
N ALA A 143 4.93 -3.88 -14.55
CA ALA A 143 5.91 -4.11 -13.50
C ALA A 143 5.83 -3.03 -12.40
N ALA A 144 5.68 -1.75 -12.77
CA ALA A 144 5.47 -0.65 -11.83
C ALA A 144 4.18 -0.83 -11.02
N GLY A 145 3.08 -1.25 -11.65
CA GLY A 145 1.82 -1.55 -10.98
C GLY A 145 1.89 -2.76 -10.04
N CYS A 146 2.70 -3.78 -10.39
CA CYS A 146 2.98 -4.90 -9.47
C CYS A 146 3.69 -4.42 -8.19
N VAL A 147 4.68 -3.52 -8.32
CA VAL A 147 5.34 -2.90 -7.15
C VAL A 147 4.32 -2.15 -6.31
N ALA A 148 3.52 -1.29 -6.94
CA ALA A 148 2.50 -0.50 -6.24
C ALA A 148 1.60 -1.39 -5.38
N ASN A 149 1.06 -2.45 -5.97
CA ASN A 149 0.17 -3.38 -5.27
C ASN A 149 0.90 -4.15 -4.14
N ALA A 150 2.13 -4.61 -4.38
CA ALA A 150 2.92 -5.30 -3.36
C ALA A 150 3.23 -4.38 -2.15
N LEU A 151 3.44 -3.09 -2.37
CA LEU A 151 3.66 -2.13 -1.31
C LEU A 151 2.36 -1.75 -0.57
N ILE A 152 1.24 -1.63 -1.28
CA ILE A 152 -0.07 -1.42 -0.64
C ILE A 152 -0.44 -2.59 0.27
N ASP A 153 -0.11 -3.83 -0.13
CA ASP A 153 -0.31 -5.02 0.72
C ASP A 153 0.52 -4.97 2.02
N ARG A 154 1.58 -4.15 2.04
CA ARG A 154 2.39 -3.80 3.23
C ARG A 154 1.92 -2.53 3.92
N LEU A 155 0.78 -1.96 3.54
CA LEU A 155 0.19 -0.72 4.05
C LEU A 155 1.01 0.54 3.73
N GLU A 156 1.88 0.49 2.72
CA GLU A 156 2.61 1.65 2.22
C GLU A 156 1.73 2.51 1.31
N SER A 157 1.85 3.81 1.40
CA SER A 157 1.12 4.74 0.53
C SER A 157 1.82 4.86 -0.83
N VAL A 158 1.07 4.63 -1.90
CA VAL A 158 1.57 4.71 -3.28
C VAL A 158 0.64 5.60 -4.10
N LEU A 159 1.20 6.32 -5.05
CA LEU A 159 0.43 7.02 -6.08
C LEU A 159 0.98 6.64 -7.47
N PHE A 160 0.11 6.14 -8.33
CA PHE A 160 0.41 5.78 -9.71
C PHE A 160 -0.32 6.75 -10.64
N VAL A 161 0.43 7.56 -11.39
CA VAL A 161 -0.13 8.57 -12.30
C VAL A 161 0.60 8.58 -13.63
N GLY A 162 -0.12 8.81 -14.72
CA GLY A 162 0.48 9.09 -16.02
C GLY A 162 1.10 10.49 -16.05
N MET A 163 2.28 10.65 -16.65
CA MET A 163 2.93 11.96 -16.74
C MET A 163 2.09 12.96 -17.51
N SER A 164 1.43 12.54 -18.61
CA SER A 164 0.51 13.39 -19.35
C SER A 164 -0.65 13.92 -18.51
N ASP A 165 -1.20 13.11 -17.61
CA ASP A 165 -2.29 13.52 -16.72
C ASP A 165 -1.81 14.54 -15.69
N VAL A 166 -0.58 14.35 -15.18
CA VAL A 166 0.06 15.32 -14.28
C VAL A 166 0.19 16.68 -14.95
N VAL A 167 0.75 16.73 -16.16
CA VAL A 167 0.95 17.98 -16.93
C VAL A 167 -0.40 18.63 -17.25
N ASN A 168 -1.37 17.88 -17.75
CA ASN A 168 -2.70 18.38 -18.09
C ASN A 168 -3.41 18.96 -16.86
N ARG A 169 -3.34 18.29 -15.72
CA ARG A 169 -3.97 18.75 -14.47
C ARG A 169 -3.30 20.02 -13.94
N MET A 170 -1.99 20.13 -14.09
CA MET A 170 -1.26 21.36 -13.73
C MET A 170 -1.53 22.52 -14.67
N GLN A 171 -1.85 22.25 -15.94
CA GLN A 171 -2.20 23.28 -16.93
C GLN A 171 -3.59 23.87 -16.66
N GLY A 172 -4.55 23.05 -16.22
CA GLY A 172 -5.92 23.49 -15.93
C GLY A 172 -6.10 24.19 -14.58
N ASN A 173 -5.13 24.06 -13.67
CA ASN A 173 -5.22 24.60 -12.31
C ASN A 173 -4.25 25.76 -12.08
N PHE A 174 -4.70 26.81 -11.41
CA PHE A 174 -3.90 27.99 -11.08
C PHE A 174 -3.81 28.21 -9.57
N GLY A 175 -2.69 28.79 -9.12
CA GLY A 175 -2.54 29.19 -7.71
C GLY A 175 -2.66 28.05 -6.71
N ALA A 176 -3.52 28.20 -5.72
CA ALA A 176 -3.67 27.28 -4.58
C ALA A 176 -4.02 25.84 -4.97
N ASP A 177 -4.80 25.63 -6.03
CA ASP A 177 -5.20 24.28 -6.49
C ASP A 177 -4.01 23.51 -7.07
N ARG A 178 -3.12 24.21 -7.79
CA ARG A 178 -1.89 23.61 -8.31
C ARG A 178 -0.94 23.23 -7.19
N ASP A 179 -0.80 24.08 -6.18
CA ASP A 179 0.03 23.81 -5.02
C ASP A 179 -0.51 22.64 -4.18
N HIS A 180 -1.83 22.56 -4.02
CA HIS A 180 -2.47 21.42 -3.37
C HIS A 180 -2.24 20.13 -4.14
N TYR A 181 -2.39 20.14 -5.46
CA TYR A 181 -2.13 18.98 -6.30
C TYR A 181 -0.66 18.56 -6.23
N MET A 182 0.29 19.50 -6.31
CA MET A 182 1.71 19.20 -6.15
C MET A 182 2.00 18.55 -4.78
N LYS A 183 1.44 19.07 -3.70
CA LYS A 183 1.56 18.46 -2.36
C LYS A 183 1.01 17.02 -2.34
N SER A 184 -0.10 16.76 -3.05
CA SER A 184 -0.67 15.42 -3.14
C SER A 184 0.24 14.43 -3.86
N LEU A 185 1.03 14.87 -4.85
CA LEU A 185 2.04 14.05 -5.52
C LEU A 185 3.23 13.73 -4.60
N MET A 186 3.59 14.65 -3.70
CA MET A 186 4.76 14.50 -2.82
C MET A 186 4.47 13.67 -1.56
N ARG A 187 3.20 13.54 -1.17
CA ARG A 187 2.78 12.88 0.08
C ARG A 187 3.08 11.36 0.12
N PRO A 188 2.78 10.56 -0.93
CA PRO A 188 2.95 9.11 -0.89
C PRO A 188 4.39 8.67 -0.60
N ASP A 189 4.54 7.47 -0.04
CA ASP A 189 5.84 6.85 0.20
C ASP A 189 6.53 6.52 -1.13
N LEU A 190 5.79 6.00 -2.11
CA LEU A 190 6.24 5.79 -3.48
C LEU A 190 5.38 6.60 -4.46
N LEU A 191 6.02 7.36 -5.35
CA LEU A 191 5.41 8.00 -6.52
C LEU A 191 5.80 7.23 -7.79
N ILE A 192 4.82 6.82 -8.58
CA ILE A 192 5.03 6.19 -9.89
C ILE A 192 4.56 7.17 -10.97
N LEU A 193 5.50 7.57 -11.82
CA LEU A 193 5.30 8.46 -12.97
C LEU A 193 5.35 7.61 -14.24
N ASP A 194 4.18 7.28 -14.78
CA ASP A 194 4.07 6.37 -15.92
C ASP A 194 4.14 7.14 -17.24
N ASP A 195 4.85 6.54 -18.20
CA ASP A 195 4.96 6.97 -19.61
C ASP A 195 5.53 8.39 -19.79
N LEU A 196 6.69 8.66 -19.14
CA LEU A 196 7.47 9.88 -19.35
C LEU A 196 7.85 10.00 -20.83
N GLY A 197 7.60 11.18 -21.44
CA GLY A 197 7.81 11.47 -22.85
C GLY A 197 6.55 11.30 -23.69
N ALA A 198 5.40 10.89 -23.10
CA ALA A 198 4.10 10.88 -23.77
C ALA A 198 3.35 12.22 -23.65
N GLU A 199 3.80 13.10 -22.75
CA GLU A 199 3.27 14.46 -22.61
C GLU A 199 3.62 15.33 -23.83
N ARG A 200 2.86 16.41 -24.01
CA ARG A 200 3.13 17.34 -25.10
C ARG A 200 4.54 17.95 -24.95
N ASN A 201 5.36 17.84 -25.99
CA ASN A 201 6.71 18.39 -26.03
C ASN A 201 6.68 19.94 -26.19
N THR A 202 6.20 20.62 -25.14
CA THR A 202 6.15 22.07 -25.02
C THR A 202 7.06 22.50 -23.87
N SER A 203 7.59 23.72 -23.92
CA SER A 203 8.37 24.27 -22.81
C SER A 203 7.60 24.25 -21.48
N PHE A 204 6.30 24.52 -21.51
CA PHE A 204 5.42 24.41 -20.34
C PHE A 204 5.36 22.96 -19.81
N GLY A 205 5.17 21.96 -20.69
CA GLY A 205 5.15 20.55 -20.31
C GLY A 205 6.45 20.13 -19.62
N LYS A 206 7.59 20.45 -20.24
CA LYS A 206 8.92 20.14 -19.68
C LYS A 206 9.15 20.82 -18.32
N GLU A 207 8.75 22.09 -18.18
CA GLU A 207 8.84 22.79 -16.89
C GLU A 207 8.02 22.08 -15.79
N ARG A 208 6.82 21.61 -16.11
CA ARG A 208 5.97 20.88 -15.11
C ARG A 208 6.55 19.52 -14.75
N VAL A 209 7.09 18.79 -15.74
CA VAL A 209 7.80 17.52 -15.49
C VAL A 209 9.00 17.77 -14.58
N PHE A 210 9.81 18.79 -14.89
CA PHE A 210 10.93 19.18 -14.04
C PHE A 210 10.50 19.51 -12.61
N ASP A 211 9.47 20.32 -12.44
CA ASP A 211 8.94 20.70 -11.11
C ASP A 211 8.55 19.48 -10.27
N VAL A 212 7.90 18.47 -10.88
CA VAL A 212 7.49 17.26 -10.17
C VAL A 212 8.68 16.43 -9.76
N VAL A 213 9.61 16.18 -10.71
CA VAL A 213 10.79 15.34 -10.48
C VAL A 213 11.72 15.99 -9.44
N ASP A 214 12.01 17.28 -9.57
CA ASP A 214 12.88 18.02 -8.65
C ASP A 214 12.29 18.09 -7.24
N LYS A 215 10.99 18.43 -7.11
CA LYS A 215 10.32 18.42 -5.81
C LYS A 215 10.29 17.03 -5.17
N ARG A 216 10.10 15.98 -5.97
CA ARG A 216 10.12 14.61 -5.46
C ARG A 216 11.51 14.24 -4.92
N LEU A 217 12.57 14.59 -5.65
CA LEU A 217 13.95 14.40 -5.21
C LEU A 217 14.21 15.11 -3.88
N LEU A 218 13.77 16.37 -3.74
CA LEU A 218 13.91 17.13 -2.48
C LEU A 218 13.19 16.51 -1.27
N THR A 219 12.17 15.66 -1.48
CA THR A 219 11.53 14.93 -0.37
C THR A 219 12.37 13.78 0.15
N GLY A 220 13.39 13.33 -0.58
CA GLY A 220 14.15 12.11 -0.29
C GLY A 220 13.36 10.82 -0.43
N LYS A 221 12.12 10.86 -0.96
CA LYS A 221 11.26 9.70 -1.13
C LYS A 221 11.44 9.07 -2.51
N PRO A 222 11.47 7.72 -2.62
CA PRO A 222 11.64 7.03 -3.90
C PRO A 222 10.56 7.38 -4.93
N MET A 223 10.93 7.29 -6.22
CA MET A 223 9.99 7.31 -7.34
C MET A 223 10.32 6.21 -8.33
N ILE A 224 9.30 5.73 -9.05
CA ILE A 224 9.48 4.87 -10.23
C ILE A 224 9.04 5.68 -11.43
N VAL A 225 9.89 5.72 -12.45
CA VAL A 225 9.58 6.37 -13.73
C VAL A 225 9.57 5.30 -14.82
N THR A 226 8.52 5.25 -15.63
CA THR A 226 8.53 4.42 -16.84
C THR A 226 8.66 5.30 -18.09
N THR A 227 9.37 4.84 -19.09
CA THR A 227 9.55 5.60 -20.34
C THR A 227 9.90 4.71 -21.52
N ASN A 228 9.57 5.17 -22.73
CA ASN A 228 10.03 4.56 -23.98
C ASN A 228 11.31 5.24 -24.51
N ILE A 229 11.80 6.29 -23.86
CA ILE A 229 13.01 7.01 -24.26
C ILE A 229 14.23 6.12 -23.95
N PRO A 230 15.10 5.86 -24.94
CA PRO A 230 16.32 5.10 -24.72
C PRO A 230 17.26 5.79 -23.73
N LEU A 231 17.94 5.01 -22.88
CA LEU A 231 18.87 5.55 -21.89
C LEU A 231 20.01 6.37 -22.52
N SER A 232 20.44 5.99 -23.74
CA SER A 232 21.44 6.74 -24.51
C SER A 232 20.96 8.15 -24.88
N VAL A 233 19.69 8.29 -25.27
CA VAL A 233 19.07 9.58 -25.57
C VAL A 233 19.00 10.45 -24.31
N MET A 234 18.61 9.87 -23.17
CA MET A 234 18.56 10.59 -21.90
C MET A 234 19.95 11.11 -21.49
N LYS A 235 20.99 10.27 -21.61
CA LYS A 235 22.37 10.62 -21.25
C LYS A 235 23.02 11.63 -22.20
N GLN A 236 22.55 11.72 -23.44
CA GLN A 236 23.11 12.57 -24.50
C GLN A 236 22.17 13.74 -24.86
N ALA A 237 21.20 14.06 -24.03
CA ALA A 237 20.25 15.12 -24.28
C ALA A 237 20.95 16.45 -24.49
N VAL A 238 20.69 17.07 -25.64
CA VAL A 238 21.26 18.36 -26.04
C VAL A 238 20.39 19.53 -25.56
N ASP A 239 19.07 19.33 -25.59
CA ASP A 239 18.12 20.30 -25.08
C ASP A 239 18.31 20.46 -23.56
N LEU A 240 18.41 21.70 -23.10
CA LEU A 240 18.74 22.00 -21.70
C LEU A 240 17.62 21.53 -20.71
N ASP A 241 16.37 21.69 -21.12
CA ASP A 241 15.23 21.31 -20.25
C ASP A 241 15.14 19.78 -20.13
N ASP A 242 15.27 19.05 -21.23
CA ASP A 242 15.32 17.58 -21.22
C ASP A 242 16.50 17.07 -20.38
N ARG A 243 17.68 17.67 -20.56
CA ARG A 243 18.88 17.30 -19.81
C ARG A 243 18.68 17.47 -18.31
N ARG A 244 18.10 18.58 -17.86
CA ARG A 244 17.84 18.84 -16.44
C ARG A 244 16.88 17.81 -15.85
N ILE A 245 15.82 17.43 -16.59
CA ILE A 245 14.86 16.40 -16.16
C ILE A 245 15.57 15.05 -16.03
N TYR A 246 16.31 14.64 -17.06
CA TYR A 246 16.94 13.32 -17.09
C TYR A 246 18.06 13.19 -16.07
N ASP A 247 18.87 14.23 -15.86
CA ASP A 247 19.91 14.24 -14.83
C ASP A 247 19.31 14.01 -13.43
N ARG A 248 18.17 14.66 -13.10
CA ARG A 248 17.47 14.46 -11.82
C ARG A 248 16.91 13.05 -11.65
N ILE A 249 16.34 12.48 -12.71
CA ILE A 249 15.82 11.10 -12.66
C ILE A 249 16.98 10.11 -12.48
N LEU A 250 18.06 10.27 -13.24
CA LEU A 250 19.21 9.36 -13.18
C LEU A 250 20.03 9.48 -11.87
N GLU A 251 19.90 10.59 -11.16
CA GLU A 251 20.51 10.78 -9.84
C GLU A 251 19.94 9.82 -8.79
N VAL A 252 18.63 9.55 -8.82
CA VAL A 252 17.95 8.77 -7.77
C VAL A 252 17.29 7.47 -8.26
N CYS A 253 17.19 7.25 -9.56
CA CYS A 253 16.54 6.07 -10.13
C CYS A 253 17.55 5.13 -10.80
N VAL A 254 17.55 3.87 -10.36
CA VAL A 254 18.33 2.80 -10.98
C VAL A 254 17.69 2.38 -12.31
N PRO A 255 18.40 2.47 -13.46
CA PRO A 255 17.83 2.10 -14.74
C PRO A 255 17.74 0.57 -14.91
N ILE A 256 16.56 0.10 -15.32
CA ILE A 256 16.28 -1.29 -15.68
C ILE A 256 15.71 -1.30 -17.10
N MET A 257 16.44 -1.93 -18.02
CA MET A 257 16.03 -2.05 -19.42
C MET A 257 14.98 -3.15 -19.58
N PHE A 258 13.85 -2.80 -20.17
CA PHE A 258 12.79 -3.71 -20.59
C PHE A 258 12.88 -3.90 -22.11
N ASP A 259 13.55 -4.95 -22.51
CA ASP A 259 13.73 -5.41 -23.89
C ASP A 259 12.85 -6.63 -24.18
N GLY A 260 12.76 -7.01 -25.44
CA GLY A 260 12.00 -8.16 -25.89
C GLY A 260 10.74 -7.77 -26.68
N ASP A 261 9.92 -8.78 -26.97
CA ASP A 261 8.72 -8.62 -27.77
C ASP A 261 7.58 -7.94 -26.99
N SER A 262 6.73 -7.26 -27.74
CA SER A 262 5.58 -6.57 -27.16
C SER A 262 4.49 -7.57 -26.78
N PHE A 263 4.15 -7.66 -25.49
CA PHE A 263 3.01 -8.44 -25.00
C PHE A 263 1.67 -7.99 -25.60
N ARG A 264 1.56 -6.73 -26.02
CA ARG A 264 0.34 -6.21 -26.70
C ARG A 264 0.12 -6.88 -28.07
N LYS A 265 1.20 -7.27 -28.77
CA LYS A 265 1.09 -7.98 -30.06
C LYS A 265 0.56 -9.39 -29.88
N SER A 266 1.00 -10.12 -28.86
CA SER A 266 0.46 -11.46 -28.55
C SER A 266 -1.01 -11.41 -28.14
N THR A 267 -1.38 -10.47 -27.26
CA THR A 267 -2.78 -10.25 -26.87
C THR A 267 -3.67 -9.88 -28.06
N ALA A 268 -3.20 -9.01 -28.95
CA ALA A 268 -3.94 -8.66 -30.17
C ALA A 268 -4.15 -9.86 -31.09
N ALA A 269 -3.15 -10.72 -31.26
CA ALA A 269 -3.25 -11.94 -32.06
C ALA A 269 -4.26 -12.94 -31.45
N ASP A 270 -4.28 -13.09 -30.12
CA ASP A 270 -5.21 -13.95 -29.42
C ASP A 270 -6.65 -13.40 -29.45
N ASN A 271 -6.83 -12.08 -29.38
CA ASN A 271 -8.12 -11.43 -29.57
C ASN A 271 -8.65 -11.63 -30.99
N LEU A 272 -7.79 -11.53 -32.01
CA LEU A 272 -8.16 -11.80 -33.40
C LEU A 272 -8.63 -13.26 -33.60
N LYS A 273 -7.91 -14.25 -33.04
CA LYS A 273 -8.31 -15.65 -33.06
C LYS A 273 -9.68 -15.87 -32.37
N THR A 274 -9.87 -15.23 -31.22
CA THR A 274 -11.13 -15.31 -30.48
C THR A 274 -12.28 -14.68 -31.26
N ALA A 275 -12.06 -13.49 -31.85
CA ALA A 275 -13.04 -12.80 -32.67
C ALA A 275 -13.41 -13.62 -33.92
N ALA A 276 -12.44 -14.19 -34.64
CA ALA A 276 -12.68 -15.06 -35.79
C ALA A 276 -13.53 -16.27 -35.42
N ARG A 277 -13.34 -16.86 -34.25
CA ARG A 277 -14.15 -17.99 -33.77
C ARG A 277 -15.59 -17.58 -33.41
N LEU A 278 -15.79 -16.35 -32.91
CA LEU A 278 -17.12 -15.90 -32.43
C LEU A 278 -17.95 -15.20 -33.50
N LEU A 279 -17.29 -14.64 -34.52
CA LEU A 279 -17.96 -13.93 -35.61
C LEU A 279 -18.23 -14.80 -36.83
N GLY A 280 -17.70 -16.05 -36.87
CA GLY A 280 -17.88 -17.01 -37.96
C GLY A 280 -16.83 -16.79 -39.01
#